data_e54fa628113bcab84d7d8192706ca6a4
#
_entry.id   e54fa628113bcab84d7d8192706ca6a4
#
_cell.length_a   1.000
_cell.length_b   1.000
_cell.length_c   1.000
_cell.angle_alpha   90.00
_cell.angle_beta   90.00
_cell.angle_gamma   90.00
#
_symmetry.space_group_name_H-M   'P 1'
#
loop_
_entity.id
_entity.type
_entity.pdbx_description
1 polymer ?
#
loop_
_entity_poly.entity_id
_entity_poly.type
_entity_poly.pdbx_seq_one_letter_code
_entity_poly.pdbx_strand_id
1 'polypeptide(L)'
;MDRIRAAIRQDRRDAGMTLVELLVAMGIFTLVIAIFMGGVVMMTRGTVRADVTASSGDSVRNVFQRLDRQVRYAESVNYPGTGVSGARYVEFRTGAAVSSTGVAMCTQWRWDPASGRLQSRTWRDVASAPVPAWTTVITDVLPDDSTTAAEYPFQVLAANAGANQPRQRLTLRLLVGNENADARVSSETTFVARNSSKDSVSNADADNNGQSDTQVCVAAAGRP
;
A
#
# COMPACT_ATOMS: atom_id res chain seq x y z
N MET A 1 79.45 34.67 -2.37
CA MET A 1 78.14 33.96 -2.67
C MET A 1 78.10 32.52 -2.16
N ASP A 2 78.90 32.15 -1.18
CA ASP A 2 79.05 30.76 -0.72
C ASP A 2 78.42 30.44 0.67
N ARG A 3 77.65 31.32 1.25
CA ARG A 3 77.01 31.11 2.57
C ARG A 3 75.55 30.71 2.55
N ILE A 4 74.94 30.63 1.35
CA ILE A 4 73.52 30.26 1.24
C ILE A 4 73.30 28.82 0.85
N ARG A 5 74.35 28.08 0.46
CA ARG A 5 74.24 26.66 0.07
C ARG A 5 74.39 25.64 1.22
N ALA A 6 74.70 26.10 2.41
CA ALA A 6 74.92 25.22 3.56
C ALA A 6 73.65 24.95 4.42
N ALA A 7 72.53 25.60 4.15
CA ALA A 7 71.32 25.50 4.99
C ALA A 7 70.24 24.56 4.52
N ILE A 8 70.46 23.80 3.41
CA ILE A 8 69.46 22.82 2.87
C ILE A 8 70.03 21.38 2.89
N ARG A 9 70.87 21.09 3.87
CA ARG A 9 71.07 19.71 4.29
C ARG A 9 70.25 19.48 5.56
N GLN A 10 68.96 19.60 5.42
CA GLN A 10 68.03 19.14 6.43
C GLN A 10 68.09 17.60 6.45
N ASP A 11 68.75 17.16 7.50
CA ASP A 11 68.93 15.82 7.95
C ASP A 11 67.66 14.98 7.73
N ARG A 12 67.56 14.35 6.59
CA ARG A 12 66.63 13.25 6.35
C ARG A 12 67.18 12.04 7.13
N ARG A 13 67.03 12.08 8.41
CA ARG A 13 67.11 10.87 9.21
C ARG A 13 65.90 10.03 8.73
N ASP A 14 66.16 9.06 7.86
CA ASP A 14 65.29 7.91 7.66
C ASP A 14 65.17 7.15 8.98
N ALA A 15 64.42 7.68 9.91
CA ALA A 15 64.04 6.98 11.12
C ALA A 15 63.06 5.89 10.65
N GLY A 16 63.59 4.70 10.47
CA GLY A 16 62.78 3.52 10.14
C GLY A 16 61.65 3.36 11.14
N MET A 17 60.43 3.20 10.66
CA MET A 17 59.23 3.05 11.50
C MET A 17 59.40 1.76 12.36
N THR A 18 59.18 1.85 13.63
CA THR A 18 59.29 0.67 14.51
C THR A 18 58.10 -0.27 14.27
N LEU A 19 58.30 -1.55 14.46
CA LEU A 19 57.23 -2.57 14.32
C LEU A 19 56.03 -2.25 15.22
N VAL A 20 56.29 -1.71 16.42
CA VAL A 20 55.26 -1.32 17.41
C VAL A 20 54.45 -0.12 16.86
N GLU A 21 55.09 0.85 16.26
CA GLU A 21 54.42 2.01 15.67
C GLU A 21 53.50 1.63 14.51
N LEU A 22 53.96 0.67 13.66
CA LEU A 22 53.14 0.11 12.58
C LEU A 22 51.92 -0.63 13.15
N LEU A 23 52.07 -1.45 14.18
CA LEU A 23 50.96 -2.17 14.82
C LEU A 23 49.93 -1.22 15.42
N VAL A 24 50.39 -0.17 16.11
CA VAL A 24 49.50 0.85 16.69
C VAL A 24 48.76 1.61 15.60
N ALA A 25 49.46 2.03 14.53
CA ALA A 25 48.86 2.73 13.41
C ALA A 25 47.79 1.86 12.71
N MET A 26 48.05 0.57 12.48
CA MET A 26 47.07 -0.38 11.93
C MET A 26 45.87 -0.56 12.85
N GLY A 27 46.09 -0.63 14.16
CA GLY A 27 45.01 -0.75 15.15
C GLY A 27 44.09 0.46 15.14
N ILE A 28 44.65 1.68 15.15
CA ILE A 28 43.90 2.92 15.05
C ILE A 28 43.17 3.02 13.71
N PHE A 29 43.83 2.68 12.62
CA PHE A 29 43.23 2.71 11.27
C PHE A 29 42.05 1.75 11.18
N THR A 30 42.18 0.53 11.68
CA THR A 30 41.11 -0.46 11.70
C THR A 30 39.89 0.04 12.51
N LEU A 31 40.14 0.67 13.66
CA LEU A 31 39.07 1.25 14.48
C LEU A 31 38.32 2.37 13.72
N VAL A 32 39.07 3.28 13.08
CA VAL A 32 38.50 4.39 12.30
C VAL A 32 37.65 3.86 11.14
N ILE A 33 38.15 2.83 10.41
CA ILE A 33 37.42 2.21 9.32
C ILE A 33 36.15 1.51 9.83
N ALA A 34 36.21 0.84 10.96
CA ALA A 34 35.03 0.18 11.54
C ALA A 34 33.94 1.18 11.92
N ILE A 35 34.30 2.29 12.54
CA ILE A 35 33.35 3.37 12.88
C ILE A 35 32.77 4.01 11.61
N PHE A 36 33.63 4.31 10.64
CA PHE A 36 33.20 4.90 9.36
C PHE A 36 32.23 3.98 8.61
N MET A 37 32.55 2.69 8.48
CA MET A 37 31.67 1.70 7.82
C MET A 37 30.35 1.54 8.56
N GLY A 38 30.35 1.55 9.89
CA GLY A 38 29.13 1.56 10.70
C GLY A 38 28.24 2.75 10.38
N GLY A 39 28.82 3.94 10.25
CA GLY A 39 28.11 5.17 9.86
C GLY A 39 27.51 5.09 8.45
N VAL A 40 28.28 4.61 7.48
CA VAL A 40 27.82 4.43 6.08
C VAL A 40 26.63 3.46 6.02
N VAL A 41 26.71 2.31 6.70
CA VAL A 41 25.62 1.34 6.75
C VAL A 41 24.36 1.95 7.35
N MET A 42 24.49 2.70 8.45
CA MET A 42 23.34 3.35 9.10
C MET A 42 22.70 4.41 8.18
N MET A 43 23.49 5.23 7.50
CA MET A 43 22.99 6.22 6.53
C MET A 43 22.28 5.55 5.36
N THR A 44 22.85 4.49 4.79
CA THR A 44 22.24 3.77 3.68
C THR A 44 20.89 3.16 4.08
N ARG A 45 20.80 2.54 5.24
CA ARG A 45 19.52 2.01 5.76
C ARG A 45 18.50 3.11 5.98
N GLY A 46 18.91 4.25 6.53
CA GLY A 46 18.04 5.40 6.72
C GLY A 46 17.48 5.95 5.39
N THR A 47 18.33 6.05 4.37
CA THR A 47 17.90 6.51 3.03
C THR A 47 16.91 5.53 2.39
N VAL A 48 17.19 4.22 2.42
CA VAL A 48 16.29 3.20 1.88
C VAL A 48 14.95 3.23 2.59
N ARG A 49 14.94 3.35 3.92
CA ARG A 49 13.70 3.44 4.69
C ARG A 49 12.89 4.69 4.32
N ALA A 50 13.53 5.84 4.17
CA ALA A 50 12.88 7.07 3.77
C ALA A 50 12.27 6.96 2.36
N ASP A 51 13.00 6.38 1.42
CA ASP A 51 12.54 6.18 0.03
C ASP A 51 11.33 5.24 -0.03
N VAL A 52 11.38 4.08 0.64
CA VAL A 52 10.26 3.15 0.74
C VAL A 52 9.03 3.81 1.37
N THR A 53 9.21 4.60 2.43
CA THR A 53 8.09 5.30 3.09
C THR A 53 7.46 6.33 2.17
N ALA A 54 8.26 7.12 1.45
CA ALA A 54 7.77 8.14 0.53
C ALA A 54 7.02 7.51 -0.66
N SER A 55 7.62 6.52 -1.32
CA SER A 55 7.02 5.83 -2.48
C SER A 55 5.75 5.07 -2.11
N SER A 56 5.71 4.42 -0.94
CA SER A 56 4.51 3.77 -0.41
C SER A 56 3.41 4.78 -0.13
N GLY A 57 3.74 5.93 0.45
CA GLY A 57 2.77 7.01 0.72
C GLY A 57 2.13 7.55 -0.56
N ASP A 58 2.90 7.80 -1.60
CA ASP A 58 2.40 8.26 -2.90
C ASP A 58 1.53 7.19 -3.57
N SER A 59 1.93 5.92 -3.49
CA SER A 59 1.16 4.80 -4.03
C SER A 59 -0.20 4.67 -3.33
N VAL A 60 -0.23 4.74 -2.01
CA VAL A 60 -1.47 4.71 -1.22
C VAL A 60 -2.39 5.88 -1.58
N ARG A 61 -1.84 7.09 -1.73
CA ARG A 61 -2.62 8.26 -2.15
C ARG A 61 -3.28 8.06 -3.51
N ASN A 62 -2.56 7.50 -4.48
CA ASN A 62 -3.10 7.18 -5.80
C ASN A 62 -4.23 6.13 -5.74
N VAL A 63 -4.09 5.11 -4.89
CA VAL A 63 -5.14 4.11 -4.63
C VAL A 63 -6.39 4.79 -4.09
N PHE A 64 -6.26 5.62 -3.06
CA PHE A 64 -7.39 6.31 -2.44
C PHE A 64 -8.10 7.26 -3.42
N GLN A 65 -7.36 8.02 -4.21
CA GLN A 65 -7.95 8.88 -5.24
C GLN A 65 -8.69 8.08 -6.32
N ARG A 66 -8.17 6.91 -6.71
CA ARG A 66 -8.83 6.03 -7.68
C ARG A 66 -10.12 5.45 -7.10
N LEU A 67 -10.06 4.94 -5.88
CA LEU A 67 -11.23 4.35 -5.21
C LEU A 67 -12.30 5.42 -4.92
N ASP A 68 -11.90 6.61 -4.45
CA ASP A 68 -12.84 7.72 -4.22
C ASP A 68 -13.66 8.04 -5.47
N ARG A 69 -12.98 8.20 -6.62
CA ARG A 69 -13.69 8.49 -7.88
C ARG A 69 -14.68 7.40 -8.26
N GLN A 70 -14.35 6.14 -7.98
CA GLN A 70 -15.19 5.00 -8.34
C GLN A 70 -16.36 4.84 -7.36
N VAL A 71 -16.10 4.87 -6.05
CA VAL A 71 -17.11 4.66 -5.01
C VAL A 71 -18.08 5.85 -4.92
N ARG A 72 -17.61 7.06 -5.16
CA ARG A 72 -18.42 8.28 -5.07
C ARG A 72 -19.69 8.21 -5.91
N TYR A 73 -19.62 7.59 -7.07
CA TYR A 73 -20.75 7.44 -8.00
C TYR A 73 -21.45 6.10 -7.90
N ALA A 74 -21.02 5.23 -6.98
CA ALA A 74 -21.66 3.95 -6.78
C ALA A 74 -23.08 4.13 -6.21
N GLU A 75 -24.02 3.40 -6.77
CA GLU A 75 -25.41 3.31 -6.30
C GLU A 75 -25.61 2.16 -5.30
N SER A 76 -24.69 1.20 -5.29
CA SER A 76 -24.72 0.06 -4.41
C SER A 76 -23.30 -0.49 -4.20
N VAL A 77 -22.92 -0.71 -2.95
CA VAL A 77 -21.63 -1.29 -2.54
C VAL A 77 -21.91 -2.60 -1.82
N ASN A 78 -21.33 -3.69 -2.32
CA ASN A 78 -21.49 -5.01 -1.72
C ASN A 78 -20.67 -5.16 -0.43
N TYR A 79 -21.13 -5.98 0.50
CA TYR A 79 -20.32 -6.34 1.67
C TYR A 79 -19.05 -7.08 1.25
N PRO A 80 -17.91 -6.79 1.89
CA PRO A 80 -16.68 -7.49 1.63
C PRO A 80 -16.80 -8.97 1.97
N GLY A 81 -16.09 -9.81 1.26
CA GLY A 81 -16.07 -11.23 1.54
C GLY A 81 -14.77 -11.88 1.07
N THR A 82 -14.48 -13.07 1.62
CA THR A 82 -13.31 -13.85 1.27
C THR A 82 -13.70 -14.88 0.20
N GLY A 83 -12.92 -14.97 -0.87
CA GLY A 83 -13.06 -16.00 -1.88
C GLY A 83 -12.33 -17.29 -1.51
N VAL A 84 -12.46 -18.30 -2.38
CA VAL A 84 -11.83 -19.62 -2.16
C VAL A 84 -10.30 -19.57 -2.17
N SER A 85 -9.72 -18.59 -2.84
CA SER A 85 -8.26 -18.33 -2.83
C SER A 85 -7.75 -17.66 -1.55
N GLY A 86 -8.63 -17.31 -0.60
CA GLY A 86 -8.27 -16.51 0.57
C GLY A 86 -8.17 -15.01 0.31
N ALA A 87 -8.33 -14.57 -0.94
CA ALA A 87 -8.35 -13.14 -1.28
C ALA A 87 -9.62 -12.47 -0.75
N ARG A 88 -9.52 -11.18 -0.38
CA ARG A 88 -10.65 -10.37 0.09
C ARG A 88 -11.17 -9.50 -1.04
N TYR A 89 -12.47 -9.48 -1.20
CA TYR A 89 -13.17 -8.84 -2.31
C TYR A 89 -14.16 -7.80 -1.81
N VAL A 90 -14.35 -6.75 -2.62
CA VAL A 90 -15.48 -5.83 -2.54
C VAL A 90 -15.93 -5.47 -3.95
N GLU A 91 -17.24 -5.41 -4.19
CA GLU A 91 -17.84 -5.01 -5.46
C GLU A 91 -18.73 -3.80 -5.25
N PHE A 92 -18.84 -2.99 -6.29
CA PHE A 92 -19.82 -1.90 -6.32
C PHE A 92 -20.29 -1.63 -7.75
N ARG A 93 -21.53 -1.19 -7.85
CA ARG A 93 -22.21 -0.89 -9.11
C ARG A 93 -22.36 0.61 -9.29
N THR A 94 -22.02 1.07 -10.48
CA THR A 94 -22.28 2.46 -10.93
C THR A 94 -23.39 2.43 -11.96
N GLY A 95 -24.47 3.16 -11.71
CA GLY A 95 -25.63 3.20 -12.61
C GLY A 95 -25.34 3.88 -13.96
N ALA A 96 -26.11 3.54 -14.96
CA ALA A 96 -25.94 4.05 -16.33
C ALA A 96 -25.97 5.59 -16.42
N ALA A 97 -26.82 6.23 -15.62
CA ALA A 97 -27.00 7.69 -15.66
C ALA A 97 -25.75 8.50 -15.26
N VAL A 98 -24.84 7.89 -14.47
CA VAL A 98 -23.62 8.55 -13.96
C VAL A 98 -22.34 7.91 -14.51
N SER A 99 -22.49 6.83 -15.27
CA SER A 99 -21.39 6.17 -15.94
C SER A 99 -20.94 6.95 -17.17
N SER A 100 -19.63 7.12 -17.35
CA SER A 100 -19.07 7.76 -18.54
C SER A 100 -19.36 7.02 -19.85
N THR A 101 -19.76 5.76 -19.77
CA THR A 101 -20.09 4.90 -20.92
C THR A 101 -21.58 4.86 -21.24
N GLY A 102 -22.43 5.52 -20.43
CA GLY A 102 -23.90 5.48 -20.58
C GLY A 102 -24.54 4.13 -20.27
N VAL A 103 -23.77 3.16 -19.79
CA VAL A 103 -24.26 1.85 -19.33
C VAL A 103 -23.82 1.60 -17.91
N ALA A 104 -24.58 0.79 -17.18
CA ALA A 104 -24.18 0.42 -15.82
C ALA A 104 -22.85 -0.35 -15.83
N MET A 105 -22.00 -0.05 -14.86
CA MET A 105 -20.68 -0.66 -14.72
C MET A 105 -20.57 -1.34 -13.35
N CYS A 106 -19.98 -2.51 -13.36
CA CYS A 106 -19.57 -3.20 -12.15
C CYS A 106 -18.06 -3.09 -11.97
N THR A 107 -17.64 -2.75 -10.76
CA THR A 107 -16.23 -2.68 -10.38
C THR A 107 -16.00 -3.62 -9.21
N GLN A 108 -14.95 -4.44 -9.30
CA GLN A 108 -14.52 -5.35 -8.25
C GLN A 108 -13.07 -5.05 -7.88
N TRP A 109 -12.81 -4.96 -6.60
CA TRP A 109 -11.47 -4.88 -6.03
C TRP A 109 -11.18 -6.15 -5.25
N ARG A 110 -9.93 -6.58 -5.26
CA ARG A 110 -9.46 -7.66 -4.41
C ARG A 110 -8.10 -7.35 -3.82
N TRP A 111 -7.90 -7.80 -2.60
CA TRP A 111 -6.59 -7.94 -2.00
C TRP A 111 -6.25 -9.42 -1.90
N ASP A 112 -5.10 -9.77 -2.44
CA ASP A 112 -4.57 -11.13 -2.40
C ASP A 112 -3.41 -11.16 -1.38
N PRO A 113 -3.62 -11.76 -0.20
CA PRO A 113 -2.60 -11.81 0.85
C PRO A 113 -1.38 -12.63 0.46
N ALA A 114 -1.52 -13.63 -0.42
CA ALA A 114 -0.41 -14.48 -0.84
C ALA A 114 0.61 -13.71 -1.71
N SER A 115 0.14 -12.77 -2.54
CA SER A 115 1.00 -11.96 -3.41
C SER A 115 1.21 -10.53 -2.91
N GLY A 116 0.54 -10.11 -1.84
CA GLY A 116 0.57 -8.73 -1.35
C GLY A 116 0.04 -7.71 -2.35
N ARG A 117 -0.88 -8.10 -3.24
CA ARG A 117 -1.38 -7.24 -4.31
C ARG A 117 -2.81 -6.79 -4.06
N LEU A 118 -3.03 -5.49 -4.22
CA LEU A 118 -4.37 -4.94 -4.38
C LEU A 118 -4.64 -4.75 -5.86
N GLN A 119 -5.73 -5.34 -6.35
CA GLN A 119 -6.07 -5.40 -7.76
C GLN A 119 -7.50 -4.95 -8.00
N SER A 120 -7.79 -4.48 -9.20
CA SER A 120 -9.15 -4.09 -9.60
C SER A 120 -9.46 -4.51 -11.01
N ARG A 121 -10.77 -4.67 -11.30
CA ARG A 121 -11.32 -4.86 -12.65
C ARG A 121 -12.69 -4.19 -12.74
N THR A 122 -13.07 -3.79 -13.94
CA THR A 122 -14.33 -3.10 -14.20
C THR A 122 -14.89 -3.58 -15.52
N TRP A 123 -16.19 -3.85 -15.57
CA TRP A 123 -16.89 -4.36 -16.76
C TRP A 123 -18.29 -3.78 -16.84
N ARG A 124 -18.94 -3.94 -18.01
CA ARG A 124 -20.33 -3.54 -18.19
C ARG A 124 -21.23 -4.49 -17.39
N ASP A 125 -22.17 -3.92 -16.64
CA ASP A 125 -23.10 -4.70 -15.83
C ASP A 125 -24.32 -5.13 -16.66
N VAL A 126 -24.08 -6.01 -17.62
CA VAL A 126 -25.11 -6.64 -18.46
C VAL A 126 -24.90 -8.14 -18.47
N ALA A 127 -25.97 -8.90 -18.67
CA ALA A 127 -25.91 -10.35 -18.71
C ALA A 127 -24.85 -10.82 -19.72
N SER A 128 -24.05 -11.80 -19.33
CA SER A 128 -22.98 -12.40 -20.14
C SER A 128 -21.86 -11.43 -20.57
N ALA A 129 -21.70 -10.28 -19.92
CA ALA A 129 -20.58 -9.39 -20.19
C ALA A 129 -19.24 -10.09 -19.87
N PRO A 130 -18.23 -9.94 -20.73
CA PRO A 130 -16.91 -10.49 -20.44
C PRO A 130 -16.30 -9.76 -19.25
N VAL A 131 -15.81 -10.52 -18.27
CA VAL A 131 -15.10 -9.99 -17.11
C VAL A 131 -13.61 -9.95 -17.44
N PRO A 132 -12.97 -8.76 -17.41
CA PRO A 132 -11.57 -8.62 -17.77
C PRO A 132 -10.63 -9.25 -16.72
N ALA A 133 -9.39 -9.45 -17.12
CA ALA A 133 -8.33 -9.84 -16.19
C ALA A 133 -8.10 -8.79 -15.12
N TRP A 134 -7.48 -9.19 -14.02
CA TRP A 134 -7.12 -8.31 -12.92
C TRP A 134 -6.01 -7.33 -13.30
N THR A 135 -6.19 -6.07 -12.94
CA THR A 135 -5.16 -5.04 -13.04
C THR A 135 -4.62 -4.75 -11.65
N THR A 136 -3.31 -4.88 -11.47
CA THR A 136 -2.66 -4.53 -10.20
C THR A 136 -2.69 -3.01 -10.02
N VAL A 137 -3.14 -2.57 -8.86
CA VAL A 137 -3.23 -1.15 -8.47
C VAL A 137 -2.05 -0.76 -7.60
N ILE A 138 -1.70 -1.64 -6.64
CA ILE A 138 -0.54 -1.47 -5.75
C ILE A 138 -0.03 -2.85 -5.32
N THR A 139 1.27 -2.94 -5.08
CA THR A 139 1.97 -4.11 -4.51
C THR A 139 2.40 -3.84 -3.06
N ASP A 140 2.97 -4.83 -2.43
CA ASP A 140 3.55 -4.74 -1.08
C ASP A 140 2.53 -4.34 -0.01
N VAL A 141 1.26 -4.75 -0.22
CA VAL A 141 0.19 -4.62 0.78
C VAL A 141 0.32 -5.78 1.76
N LEU A 142 0.72 -5.43 2.97
CA LEU A 142 0.94 -6.38 4.06
C LEU A 142 -0.38 -6.71 4.77
N PRO A 143 -0.50 -7.87 5.41
CA PRO A 143 -1.59 -8.15 6.34
C PRO A 143 -1.51 -7.19 7.53
N ASP A 144 -2.65 -6.88 8.10
CA ASP A 144 -2.75 -6.06 9.31
C ASP A 144 -3.29 -6.90 10.47
N ASP A 145 -2.40 -7.39 11.30
CA ASP A 145 -2.71 -8.23 12.46
C ASP A 145 -3.42 -7.45 13.59
N SER A 146 -3.48 -6.12 13.49
CA SER A 146 -4.18 -5.25 14.47
C SER A 146 -5.69 -5.21 14.25
N THR A 147 -6.18 -5.78 13.14
CA THR A 147 -7.60 -5.81 12.79
C THR A 147 -8.09 -7.22 12.53
N THR A 148 -9.40 -7.41 12.63
CA THR A 148 -10.00 -8.68 12.24
C THR A 148 -9.91 -8.86 10.71
N ALA A 149 -9.77 -10.11 10.25
CA ALA A 149 -9.77 -10.43 8.83
C ALA A 149 -11.07 -9.96 8.12
N ALA A 150 -12.17 -9.79 8.87
CA ALA A 150 -13.43 -9.28 8.35
C ALA A 150 -13.38 -7.79 8.00
N GLU A 151 -12.51 -7.02 8.67
CA GLU A 151 -12.41 -5.56 8.51
C GLU A 151 -11.26 -5.12 7.59
N TYR A 152 -10.32 -6.00 7.30
CA TYR A 152 -9.14 -5.68 6.48
C TYR A 152 -9.19 -6.36 5.11
N PRO A 153 -8.84 -5.68 4.03
CA PRO A 153 -8.60 -4.23 3.93
C PRO A 153 -9.89 -3.42 3.71
N PHE A 154 -11.03 -4.08 3.54
CA PHE A 154 -12.30 -3.46 3.19
C PHE A 154 -13.32 -3.64 4.30
N GLN A 155 -13.99 -2.56 4.66
CA GLN A 155 -15.16 -2.57 5.54
C GLN A 155 -16.28 -1.76 4.90
N VAL A 156 -17.49 -2.27 4.90
CA VAL A 156 -18.69 -1.57 4.40
C VAL A 156 -19.63 -1.30 5.55
N LEU A 157 -20.12 -0.07 5.62
CA LEU A 157 -21.19 0.34 6.49
C LEU A 157 -22.45 0.58 5.65
N ALA A 158 -23.52 -0.15 5.97
CA ALA A 158 -24.82 -0.02 5.34
C ALA A 158 -25.41 1.37 5.54
N ALA A 159 -26.25 1.81 4.60
CA ALA A 159 -27.03 3.04 4.77
C ALA A 159 -28.09 2.81 5.85
N ASN A 160 -28.15 3.67 6.86
CA ASN A 160 -29.10 3.61 7.97
C ASN A 160 -29.62 5.01 8.30
N ALA A 161 -30.88 5.25 7.98
CA ALA A 161 -31.52 6.54 8.24
C ALA A 161 -31.64 6.84 9.75
N GLY A 162 -31.87 5.80 10.57
CA GLY A 162 -32.01 5.96 12.02
C GLY A 162 -30.67 6.32 12.71
N ALA A 163 -29.54 5.95 12.12
CA ALA A 163 -28.20 6.30 12.60
C ALA A 163 -27.62 7.57 11.97
N ASN A 164 -28.44 8.38 11.28
CA ASN A 164 -28.01 9.55 10.52
C ASN A 164 -26.93 9.23 9.46
N GLN A 165 -27.01 8.03 8.90
CA GLN A 165 -26.10 7.53 7.86
C GLN A 165 -26.91 7.21 6.59
N PRO A 166 -27.32 8.20 5.79
CA PRO A 166 -28.24 7.98 4.68
C PRO A 166 -27.59 7.30 3.46
N ARG A 167 -26.27 7.08 3.48
CA ARG A 167 -25.47 6.53 2.38
C ARG A 167 -24.58 5.40 2.84
N GLN A 168 -24.34 4.41 1.97
CA GLN A 168 -23.35 3.39 2.22
C GLN A 168 -21.93 4.02 2.25
N ARG A 169 -21.07 3.46 3.07
CA ARG A 169 -19.67 3.88 3.19
C ARG A 169 -18.76 2.68 3.02
N LEU A 170 -17.69 2.87 2.26
CA LEU A 170 -16.62 1.89 2.11
C LEU A 170 -15.37 2.44 2.78
N THR A 171 -14.87 1.75 3.77
CA THR A 171 -13.55 2.04 4.37
C THR A 171 -12.52 1.14 3.73
N LEU A 172 -11.41 1.73 3.30
CA LEU A 172 -10.21 1.05 2.86
C LEU A 172 -9.09 1.34 3.85
N ARG A 173 -8.56 0.28 4.45
CA ARG A 173 -7.36 0.32 5.28
C ARG A 173 -6.23 -0.37 4.53
N LEU A 174 -5.07 0.27 4.45
CA LEU A 174 -3.90 -0.30 3.80
C LEU A 174 -2.68 -0.19 4.72
N LEU A 175 -1.96 -1.29 4.84
CA LEU A 175 -0.63 -1.36 5.39
C LEU A 175 0.31 -1.71 4.23
N VAL A 176 1.13 -0.76 3.80
CA VAL A 176 2.02 -0.92 2.64
C VAL A 176 3.46 -0.71 3.08
N GLY A 177 4.36 -1.55 2.62
CA GLY A 177 5.76 -1.38 2.96
C GLY A 177 6.62 -2.59 2.67
N ASN A 178 7.86 -2.50 3.14
CA ASN A 178 8.85 -3.57 2.99
C ASN A 178 9.36 -3.97 4.37
N GLU A 179 9.13 -5.23 4.73
CA GLU A 179 9.57 -5.77 6.03
C GLU A 179 11.09 -5.77 6.17
N ASN A 180 11.82 -6.04 5.08
CA ASN A 180 13.29 -6.05 5.09
C ASN A 180 13.89 -4.65 5.33
N ALA A 181 13.18 -3.59 4.95
CA ALA A 181 13.59 -2.21 5.17
C ALA A 181 13.05 -1.65 6.49
N ASP A 182 12.26 -2.42 7.25
CA ASP A 182 11.52 -1.96 8.44
C ASP A 182 10.78 -0.64 8.17
N ALA A 183 10.16 -0.56 6.99
CA ALA A 183 9.46 0.64 6.51
C ALA A 183 8.02 0.26 6.15
N ARG A 184 7.06 0.85 6.86
CA ARG A 184 5.63 0.59 6.69
C ARG A 184 4.85 1.89 6.74
N VAL A 185 3.82 2.01 5.90
CA VAL A 185 2.86 3.11 5.90
C VAL A 185 1.47 2.51 6.13
N SER A 186 0.83 2.90 7.22
CA SER A 186 -0.56 2.57 7.50
C SER A 186 -1.43 3.76 7.16
N SER A 187 -2.50 3.54 6.43
CA SER A 187 -3.48 4.56 6.06
C SER A 187 -4.88 3.98 6.00
N GLU A 188 -5.84 4.75 6.47
CA GLU A 188 -7.26 4.41 6.43
C GLU A 188 -8.07 5.58 5.93
N THR A 189 -9.04 5.31 5.05
CA THR A 189 -9.96 6.33 4.55
C THR A 189 -11.33 5.74 4.28
N THR A 190 -12.37 6.48 4.64
CA THR A 190 -13.76 6.12 4.38
C THR A 190 -14.33 6.94 3.23
N PHE A 191 -14.88 6.25 2.24
CA PHE A 191 -15.50 6.81 1.04
C PHE A 191 -17.02 6.68 1.13
N VAL A 192 -17.72 7.72 0.69
CA VAL A 192 -19.18 7.75 0.69
C VAL A 192 -19.72 7.48 -0.71
N ALA A 193 -20.53 6.44 -0.87
CA ALA A 193 -21.24 6.13 -2.10
C ALA A 193 -22.47 7.07 -2.21
N ARG A 194 -22.29 8.21 -2.87
CA ARG A 194 -23.28 9.31 -2.85
C ARG A 194 -24.60 8.97 -3.52
N ASN A 195 -24.60 8.02 -4.45
CA ASN A 195 -25.82 7.57 -5.14
C ASN A 195 -26.48 6.36 -4.46
N SER A 196 -25.88 5.83 -3.39
CA SER A 196 -26.50 4.77 -2.60
C SER A 196 -27.58 5.31 -1.64
N SER A 197 -28.42 4.44 -1.16
CA SER A 197 -29.45 4.76 -0.15
C SER A 197 -29.75 3.53 0.72
N LYS A 198 -30.66 3.66 1.67
CA LYS A 198 -31.20 2.51 2.42
C LYS A 198 -31.83 1.44 1.51
N ASP A 199 -32.30 1.85 0.32
CA ASP A 199 -32.97 1.00 -0.66
C ASP A 199 -31.99 0.43 -1.71
N SER A 200 -30.68 0.69 -1.55
CA SER A 200 -29.66 0.07 -2.39
C SER A 200 -29.69 -1.44 -2.25
N VAL A 201 -29.59 -2.16 -3.36
CA VAL A 201 -29.73 -3.62 -3.47
C VAL A 201 -28.84 -4.37 -2.48
N SER A 202 -27.63 -3.88 -2.27
CA SER A 202 -26.63 -4.47 -1.37
C SER A 202 -26.78 -4.02 0.08
N ASN A 203 -27.80 -3.23 0.43
CA ASN A 203 -27.95 -2.75 1.80
C ASN A 203 -28.59 -3.77 2.73
N ALA A 204 -29.20 -4.82 2.18
CA ALA A 204 -29.81 -5.91 2.91
C ALA A 204 -28.77 -6.99 3.25
N ASP A 205 -28.70 -7.34 4.52
CA ASP A 205 -27.99 -8.47 5.10
C ASP A 205 -28.88 -8.97 6.24
N ALA A 206 -29.96 -9.67 5.86
CA ALA A 206 -31.01 -10.05 6.80
C ALA A 206 -30.59 -11.23 7.69
N ASP A 207 -29.69 -12.07 7.21
CA ASP A 207 -29.15 -13.20 7.96
C ASP A 207 -27.90 -12.83 8.80
N ASN A 208 -27.44 -11.56 8.70
CA ASN A 208 -26.27 -11.02 9.40
C ASN A 208 -24.98 -11.83 9.19
N ASN A 209 -24.80 -12.39 7.99
CA ASN A 209 -23.60 -13.16 7.65
C ASN A 209 -22.44 -12.27 7.15
N GLY A 210 -22.63 -10.95 7.13
CA GLY A 210 -21.65 -9.98 6.64
C GLY A 210 -21.50 -9.96 5.12
N GLN A 211 -22.49 -10.49 4.41
CA GLN A 211 -22.59 -10.45 2.95
C GLN A 211 -23.93 -9.83 2.55
N SER A 212 -24.00 -9.33 1.35
CA SER A 212 -25.27 -8.83 0.80
C SER A 212 -26.13 -10.01 0.36
N ASP A 213 -27.40 -10.05 0.80
CA ASP A 213 -28.38 -11.06 0.37
C ASP A 213 -28.66 -11.00 -1.13
N THR A 214 -28.39 -9.88 -1.74
CA THR A 214 -28.67 -9.65 -3.16
C THR A 214 -27.39 -9.30 -3.90
N GLN A 215 -27.20 -9.96 -5.01
CA GLN A 215 -26.08 -9.72 -5.90
C GLN A 215 -26.12 -8.28 -6.45
N VAL A 216 -25.03 -7.52 -6.25
CA VAL A 216 -24.92 -6.13 -6.67
C VAL A 216 -24.83 -5.97 -8.17
N CYS A 217 -24.12 -6.90 -8.83
CA CYS A 217 -23.87 -6.88 -10.26
C CYS A 217 -24.61 -8.02 -10.94
N VAL A 218 -25.27 -7.73 -12.07
CA VAL A 218 -25.98 -8.73 -12.89
C VAL A 218 -25.01 -9.75 -13.49
N ALA A 219 -23.89 -9.27 -14.00
CA ALA A 219 -22.78 -10.11 -14.46
C ALA A 219 -21.81 -10.38 -13.31
N ALA A 220 -22.16 -11.33 -12.43
CA ALA A 220 -21.30 -11.70 -11.31
C ALA A 220 -20.02 -12.34 -11.77
N ALA A 221 -18.90 -11.76 -11.39
CA ALA A 221 -17.58 -12.29 -11.64
C ALA A 221 -17.17 -13.42 -10.67
N GLY A 222 -17.96 -13.63 -9.62
CA GLY A 222 -17.60 -14.50 -8.50
C GLY A 222 -16.43 -13.93 -7.66
N ARG A 223 -16.11 -14.66 -6.60
CA ARG A 223 -14.96 -14.40 -5.70
C ARG A 223 -14.05 -15.63 -5.68
N PRO A 224 -13.25 -15.84 -6.74
CA PRO A 224 -12.39 -17.02 -6.89
C PRO A 224 -11.26 -17.08 -5.87
#